data_90c777f0c01a00586cf05ae82eb8be13
#
_entry.id   90c777f0c01a00586cf05ae82eb8be13
#
_cell.length_a   1.000
_cell.length_b   1.000
_cell.length_c   1.000
_cell.angle_alpha   90.00
_cell.angle_beta   90.00
_cell.angle_gamma   90.00
#
_symmetry.space_group_name_H-M   'P 1'
#
loop_
_entity.id
_entity.type
_entity.pdbx_description
1 polymer ?
#
loop_
_entity_poly.entity_id
_entity_poly.type
_entity_poly.pdbx_seq_one_letter_code
_entity_poly.pdbx_strand_id
1 'polypeptide(L)'
;MRGANYIPPEMSLARTNRTIYENIKKYALFGRFNMIRLWGGGQFEKDEFYESMDEAGILIWHDLMFACALYPSSTDILVNIEAEMRDNVKRIRHHPSIGLWNGNNEVWIGWQEWGWQKGLSDGQKKVV
;
A
#
# COMPACT_ATOMS: atom_id res chain seq x y z
N MET A 1 14.89 -2.44 12.65
CA MET A 1 14.28 -2.60 11.32
C MET A 1 15.27 -2.13 10.27
N ARG A 2 15.43 -2.88 9.18
CA ARG A 2 16.30 -2.56 8.06
C ARG A 2 15.51 -2.85 6.77
N GLY A 3 15.30 -1.86 5.92
CA GLY A 3 14.48 -2.01 4.74
C GLY A 3 14.33 -0.73 3.94
N ALA A 4 13.42 -0.74 2.98
CA ALA A 4 13.10 0.37 2.10
C ALA A 4 11.62 0.40 1.76
N ASN A 5 11.17 1.53 1.20
CA ASN A 5 9.88 1.60 0.53
C ASN A 5 9.93 0.77 -0.76
N TYR A 6 8.85 0.07 -1.02
CA TYR A 6 8.58 -0.62 -2.27
C TYR A 6 7.54 0.17 -3.05
N ILE A 7 7.90 0.55 -4.24
CA ILE A 7 7.00 1.10 -5.26
C ILE A 7 6.93 0.07 -6.37
N PRO A 8 5.74 -0.31 -6.86
CA PRO A 8 5.63 -1.30 -7.92
C PRO A 8 6.54 -0.97 -9.11
N PRO A 9 7.35 -1.92 -9.59
CA PRO A 9 8.28 -1.70 -10.70
C PRO A 9 7.55 -1.56 -12.05
N GLU A 10 6.28 -1.94 -12.08
CA GLU A 10 5.39 -1.87 -13.23
C GLU A 10 4.05 -1.27 -12.86
N MET A 11 3.56 -0.32 -13.66
CA MET A 11 2.25 0.31 -13.46
C MET A 11 1.07 -0.63 -13.80
N SER A 12 1.32 -1.67 -14.57
CA SER A 12 0.31 -2.64 -14.97
C SER A 12 0.59 -4.00 -14.35
N LEU A 13 -0.32 -4.49 -13.51
CA LEU A 13 -0.24 -5.86 -12.96
C LEU A 13 -0.13 -6.94 -14.05
N ALA A 14 -0.66 -6.69 -15.23
CA ALA A 14 -0.56 -7.64 -16.34
C ALA A 14 0.89 -7.89 -16.79
N ARG A 15 1.79 -6.94 -16.55
CA ARG A 15 3.22 -7.05 -16.88
C ARG A 15 4.06 -7.61 -15.74
N THR A 16 3.54 -7.63 -14.52
CA THR A 16 4.26 -8.23 -13.39
C THR A 16 4.21 -9.75 -13.48
N ASN A 17 5.30 -10.38 -13.12
CA ASN A 17 5.44 -11.83 -13.12
C ASN A 17 6.40 -12.27 -12.00
N ARG A 18 6.44 -13.58 -11.74
CA ARG A 18 7.28 -14.16 -10.70
C ARG A 18 8.76 -13.76 -10.80
N THR A 19 9.30 -13.63 -12.01
CA THR A 19 10.72 -13.24 -12.21
C THR A 19 11.01 -11.85 -11.63
N ILE A 20 10.08 -10.91 -11.78
CA ILE A 20 10.21 -9.56 -11.20
C ILE A 20 10.28 -9.66 -9.67
N TYR A 21 9.37 -10.41 -9.05
CA TYR A 21 9.32 -10.57 -7.60
C TYR A 21 10.54 -11.32 -7.04
N GLU A 22 11.03 -12.33 -7.75
CA GLU A 22 12.28 -13.02 -7.40
C GLU A 22 13.50 -12.08 -7.44
N ASN A 23 13.54 -11.15 -8.41
CA ASN A 23 14.60 -10.13 -8.45
C ASN A 23 14.49 -9.16 -7.27
N ILE A 24 13.29 -8.72 -6.91
CA ILE A 24 13.05 -7.85 -5.74
C ILE A 24 13.51 -8.57 -4.46
N LYS A 25 13.11 -9.84 -4.28
CA LYS A 25 13.55 -10.70 -3.19
C LYS A 25 15.08 -10.76 -3.12
N LYS A 26 15.74 -11.03 -4.24
CA LYS A 26 17.20 -11.10 -4.35
C LYS A 26 17.87 -9.79 -3.91
N TYR A 27 17.37 -8.64 -4.36
CA TYR A 27 17.93 -7.33 -3.96
C TYR A 27 17.68 -7.04 -2.48
N ALA A 28 16.51 -7.37 -1.96
CA ALA A 28 16.19 -7.19 -0.55
C ALA A 28 17.10 -8.05 0.35
N LEU A 29 17.33 -9.31 -0.01
CA LEU A 29 18.23 -10.21 0.69
C LEU A 29 19.70 -9.74 0.60
N PHE A 30 20.15 -9.28 -0.59
CA PHE A 30 21.47 -8.69 -0.76
C PHE A 30 21.66 -7.45 0.13
N GLY A 31 20.66 -6.58 0.21
CA GLY A 31 20.62 -5.42 1.10
C GLY A 31 20.43 -5.77 2.59
N ARG A 32 20.29 -7.07 2.91
CA ARG A 32 20.00 -7.57 4.27
C ARG A 32 18.76 -6.93 4.88
N PHE A 33 17.72 -6.74 4.07
CA PHE A 33 16.44 -6.23 4.54
C PHE A 33 15.72 -7.31 5.36
N ASN A 34 15.03 -6.86 6.41
CA ASN A 34 14.10 -7.68 7.18
C ASN A 34 12.66 -7.16 7.12
N MET A 35 12.45 -6.02 6.46
CA MET A 35 11.13 -5.46 6.21
C MET A 35 11.17 -4.58 4.96
N ILE A 36 10.08 -4.59 4.19
CA ILE A 36 9.82 -3.62 3.13
C ILE A 36 8.47 -2.98 3.37
N ARG A 37 8.32 -1.71 2.95
CA ARG A 37 7.02 -1.03 2.99
C ARG A 37 6.44 -0.98 1.59
N LEU A 38 5.30 -1.63 1.41
CA LEU A 38 4.48 -1.51 0.22
C LEU A 38 3.71 -0.20 0.31
N TRP A 39 4.14 0.79 -0.49
CA TRP A 39 3.65 2.16 -0.41
C TRP A 39 2.23 2.31 -0.96
N GLY A 40 1.40 3.11 -0.28
CA GLY A 40 -0.01 3.32 -0.60
C GLY A 40 -0.31 4.06 -1.91
N GLY A 41 0.71 4.60 -2.59
CA GLY A 41 0.59 5.13 -3.96
C GLY A 41 0.82 4.09 -5.04
N GLY A 42 0.91 2.80 -4.67
CA GLY A 42 1.06 1.68 -5.58
C GLY A 42 -0.25 0.97 -5.86
N GLN A 43 -0.22 -0.34 -5.72
CA GLN A 43 -1.35 -1.24 -5.93
C GLN A 43 -1.21 -2.47 -5.02
N PHE A 44 -2.31 -3.18 -4.77
CA PHE A 44 -2.22 -4.50 -4.17
C PHE A 44 -1.54 -5.45 -5.16
N GLU A 45 -0.43 -6.04 -4.75
CA GLU A 45 0.35 -6.93 -5.59
C GLU A 45 -0.32 -8.29 -5.78
N LYS A 46 0.20 -9.09 -6.73
CA LYS A 46 -0.21 -10.47 -6.94
C LYS A 46 0.26 -11.37 -5.78
N ASP A 47 -0.36 -12.52 -5.63
CA ASP A 47 -0.04 -13.47 -4.56
C ASP A 47 1.43 -13.91 -4.60
N GLU A 48 2.02 -14.05 -5.79
CA GLU A 48 3.42 -14.40 -5.96
C GLU A 48 4.40 -13.40 -5.31
N PHE A 49 4.01 -12.13 -5.14
CA PHE A 49 4.80 -11.16 -4.40
C PHE A 49 4.86 -11.51 -2.91
N TYR A 50 3.71 -11.78 -2.32
CA TYR A 50 3.60 -12.12 -0.90
C TYR A 50 4.28 -13.46 -0.61
N GLU A 51 4.07 -14.47 -1.47
CA GLU A 51 4.78 -15.75 -1.41
C GLU A 51 6.30 -15.57 -1.41
N SER A 52 6.83 -14.72 -2.30
CA SER A 52 8.26 -14.40 -2.36
C SER A 52 8.78 -13.79 -1.07
N MET A 53 8.00 -12.94 -0.39
CA MET A 53 8.39 -12.34 0.89
C MET A 53 8.28 -13.34 2.03
N ASP A 54 7.27 -14.21 2.02
CA ASP A 54 7.13 -15.33 2.96
C ASP A 54 8.36 -16.25 2.91
N GLU A 55 8.74 -16.68 1.70
CA GLU A 55 9.92 -17.53 1.47
C GLU A 55 11.23 -16.87 1.95
N ALA A 56 11.33 -15.55 1.81
CA ALA A 56 12.51 -14.78 2.20
C ALA A 56 12.56 -14.43 3.69
N GLY A 57 11.47 -14.60 4.44
CA GLY A 57 11.35 -14.13 5.82
C GLY A 57 11.41 -12.60 5.95
N ILE A 58 10.95 -11.88 4.92
CA ILE A 58 10.94 -10.41 4.89
C ILE A 58 9.53 -9.94 5.24
N LEU A 59 9.41 -9.16 6.31
CA LEU A 59 8.14 -8.59 6.72
C LEU A 59 7.67 -7.48 5.76
N ILE A 60 6.37 -7.36 5.62
CA ILE A 60 5.72 -6.31 4.84
C ILE A 60 4.99 -5.35 5.79
N TRP A 61 5.35 -4.08 5.74
CA TRP A 61 4.51 -2.97 6.17
C TRP A 61 3.61 -2.62 5.00
N HIS A 62 2.35 -2.95 5.08
CA HIS A 62 1.41 -2.81 3.99
C HIS A 62 0.53 -1.58 4.17
N ASP A 63 0.75 -0.53 3.36
CA ASP A 63 -0.21 0.56 3.28
C ASP A 63 -1.46 0.09 2.53
N LEU A 64 -2.62 0.58 2.93
CA LEU A 64 -3.79 0.59 2.06
C LEU A 64 -3.57 1.62 0.94
N MET A 65 -4.23 1.43 -0.22
CA MET A 65 -3.92 2.16 -1.45
C MET A 65 -4.48 3.59 -1.45
N PHE A 66 -4.08 4.36 -0.44
CA PHE A 66 -4.36 5.79 -0.30
C PHE A 66 -3.05 6.55 -0.08
N ALA A 67 -2.74 7.51 -0.96
CA ALA A 67 -1.51 8.28 -0.84
C ALA A 67 -1.66 9.69 -1.40
N CYS A 68 -1.14 10.67 -0.67
CA CYS A 68 -0.83 12.02 -1.15
C CYS A 68 -1.97 12.74 -1.90
N ALA A 69 -3.23 12.44 -1.57
CA ALA A 69 -4.39 13.03 -2.23
C ALA A 69 -5.59 13.16 -1.27
N LEU A 70 -6.52 14.04 -1.62
CA LEU A 70 -7.83 14.09 -0.99
C LEU A 70 -8.77 13.12 -1.72
N TYR A 71 -9.41 12.25 -0.95
CA TYR A 71 -10.32 11.24 -1.49
C TYR A 71 -11.76 11.62 -1.19
N PRO A 72 -12.69 11.45 -2.15
CA PRO A 72 -14.11 11.69 -1.91
C PRO A 72 -14.66 10.76 -0.83
N SER A 73 -15.55 11.29 0.02
CA SER A 73 -16.19 10.55 1.11
C SER A 73 -17.69 10.33 0.91
N SER A 74 -18.19 10.39 -0.34
CA SER A 74 -19.57 10.04 -0.64
C SER A 74 -19.86 8.56 -0.32
N THR A 75 -21.09 8.26 0.04
CA THR A 75 -21.47 6.91 0.51
C THR A 75 -21.13 5.81 -0.51
N ASP A 76 -21.34 6.05 -1.78
CA ASP A 76 -21.01 5.12 -2.86
C ASP A 76 -19.51 4.82 -2.95
N ILE A 77 -18.67 5.85 -2.80
CA ILE A 77 -17.21 5.71 -2.77
C ILE A 77 -16.78 4.93 -1.51
N LEU A 78 -17.32 5.28 -0.34
CA LEU A 78 -16.97 4.59 0.90
C LEU A 78 -17.35 3.12 0.88
N VAL A 79 -18.54 2.78 0.34
CA VAL A 79 -18.96 1.38 0.16
C VAL A 79 -18.02 0.62 -0.78
N ASN A 80 -17.58 1.27 -1.86
CA ASN A 80 -16.65 0.67 -2.80
C ASN A 80 -15.25 0.44 -2.17
N ILE A 81 -14.76 1.43 -1.42
CA ILE A 81 -13.51 1.34 -0.66
C ILE A 81 -13.60 0.18 0.36
N GLU A 82 -14.69 0.10 1.12
CA GLU A 82 -14.86 -1.00 2.09
C GLU A 82 -14.81 -2.36 1.41
N ALA A 83 -15.50 -2.51 0.28
CA ALA A 83 -15.52 -3.76 -0.46
C ALA A 83 -14.11 -4.15 -0.95
N GLU A 84 -13.37 -3.22 -1.56
CA GLU A 84 -12.01 -3.43 -2.04
C GLU A 84 -11.05 -3.81 -0.90
N MET A 85 -11.10 -3.05 0.20
CA MET A 85 -10.24 -3.31 1.37
C MET A 85 -10.55 -4.67 1.98
N ARG A 86 -11.83 -4.99 2.17
CA ARG A 86 -12.27 -6.28 2.72
C ARG A 86 -11.82 -7.46 1.87
N ASP A 87 -11.91 -7.33 0.55
CA ASP A 87 -11.53 -8.38 -0.39
C ASP A 87 -10.01 -8.61 -0.37
N ASN A 88 -9.22 -7.55 -0.52
CA ASN A 88 -7.77 -7.66 -0.52
C ASN A 88 -7.21 -8.12 0.83
N VAL A 89 -7.70 -7.58 1.95
CA VAL A 89 -7.26 -8.03 3.28
C VAL A 89 -7.57 -9.51 3.48
N LYS A 90 -8.75 -9.99 3.08
CA LYS A 90 -9.08 -11.43 3.15
C LYS A 90 -8.14 -12.28 2.30
N ARG A 91 -7.79 -11.80 1.11
CA ARG A 91 -6.91 -12.50 0.18
C ARG A 91 -5.50 -12.68 0.75
N ILE A 92 -4.93 -11.65 1.38
CA ILE A 92 -3.50 -11.64 1.72
C ILE A 92 -3.18 -11.75 3.22
N ARG A 93 -4.16 -11.62 4.12
CA ARG A 93 -3.94 -11.64 5.59
C ARG A 93 -3.32 -12.93 6.14
N HIS A 94 -3.35 -14.00 5.38
CA HIS A 94 -2.81 -15.30 5.81
C HIS A 94 -1.30 -15.45 5.56
N HIS A 95 -0.70 -14.52 4.82
CA HIS A 95 0.74 -14.50 4.57
C HIS A 95 1.51 -14.12 5.84
N PRO A 96 2.44 -14.95 6.31
CA PRO A 96 3.24 -14.67 7.52
C PRO A 96 4.15 -13.44 7.36
N SER A 97 4.43 -13.01 6.14
CA SER A 97 5.16 -11.77 5.87
C SER A 97 4.38 -10.50 6.21
N ILE A 98 3.05 -10.54 6.29
CA ILE A 98 2.26 -9.35 6.65
C ILE A 98 2.50 -8.99 8.12
N GLY A 99 3.34 -7.99 8.36
CA GLY A 99 3.72 -7.57 9.71
C GLY A 99 2.95 -6.35 10.24
N LEU A 100 2.46 -5.49 9.36
CA LEU A 100 1.77 -4.25 9.73
C LEU A 100 0.83 -3.79 8.62
N TRP A 101 -0.38 -3.42 9.00
CA TRP A 101 -1.31 -2.68 8.15
C TRP A 101 -1.27 -1.20 8.49
N ASN A 102 -1.21 -0.34 7.48
CA ASN A 102 -1.23 1.10 7.62
C ASN A 102 -2.33 1.72 6.75
N GLY A 103 -3.13 2.61 7.30
CA GLY A 103 -4.32 3.14 6.64
C GLY A 103 -4.06 3.97 5.39
N ASN A 104 -2.96 4.73 5.37
CA ASN A 104 -2.64 5.58 4.21
C ASN A 104 -1.20 6.10 4.28
N ASN A 105 -0.75 6.72 3.18
CA ASN A 105 0.47 7.51 3.13
C ASN A 105 0.14 9.00 3.04
N GLU A 106 0.51 9.74 4.08
CA GLU A 106 0.54 11.21 4.13
C GLU A 106 -0.81 11.94 3.97
N VAL A 107 -1.94 11.23 3.89
CA VAL A 107 -3.26 11.88 3.75
C VAL A 107 -3.58 12.72 4.99
N TRP A 108 -3.36 12.15 6.18
CA TRP A 108 -3.59 12.86 7.43
C TRP A 108 -2.66 14.06 7.62
N ILE A 109 -1.35 13.88 7.38
CA ILE A 109 -0.37 14.96 7.55
C ILE A 109 -0.58 16.07 6.50
N GLY A 110 -0.94 15.69 5.28
CA GLY A 110 -1.29 16.66 4.22
C GLY A 110 -2.49 17.51 4.61
N TRP A 111 -3.48 16.89 5.22
CA TRP A 111 -4.65 17.59 5.73
C TRP A 111 -4.32 18.54 6.89
N GLN A 112 -3.60 18.06 7.91
CA GLN A 112 -3.33 18.81 9.13
C GLN A 112 -2.22 19.85 8.98
N GLU A 113 -1.13 19.51 8.31
CA GLU A 113 0.10 20.27 8.36
C GLU A 113 0.45 20.94 7.03
N TRP A 114 0.16 20.31 5.88
CA TRP A 114 0.54 20.87 4.59
C TRP A 114 -0.49 21.83 4.01
N GLY A 115 -1.58 22.02 4.71
CA GLY A 115 -2.58 23.01 4.36
C GLY A 115 -3.49 22.62 3.20
N TRP A 116 -3.67 21.33 2.92
CA TRP A 116 -4.58 20.86 1.86
C TRP A 116 -6.02 21.31 2.07
N GLN A 117 -6.41 21.56 3.32
CA GLN A 117 -7.74 22.11 3.63
C GLN A 117 -7.85 23.62 3.38
N LYS A 118 -6.74 24.33 3.10
CA LYS A 118 -6.77 25.78 2.86
C LYS A 118 -7.43 26.05 1.51
N GLY A 119 -8.40 26.96 1.50
CA GLY A 119 -9.15 27.29 0.29
C GLY A 119 -10.36 26.41 0.00
N LEU A 120 -10.58 25.34 0.78
CA LEU A 120 -11.80 24.55 0.69
C LEU A 120 -12.93 25.21 1.49
N SER A 121 -14.13 25.28 0.90
CA SER A 121 -15.33 25.65 1.63
C SER A 121 -15.71 24.56 2.66
N ASP A 122 -16.53 24.92 3.65
CA ASP A 122 -16.99 23.95 4.65
C ASP A 122 -17.79 22.80 4.04
N GLY A 123 -18.49 23.05 2.93
CA GLY A 123 -19.16 22.00 2.16
C GLY A 123 -18.17 21.03 1.52
N GLN A 124 -17.09 21.55 0.95
CA GLN A 124 -16.03 20.71 0.35
C GLN A 124 -15.26 19.90 1.39
N LYS A 125 -15.00 20.47 2.58
CA LYS A 125 -14.35 19.75 3.68
C LYS A 125 -15.14 18.57 4.24
N LYS A 126 -16.46 18.54 3.99
CA LYS A 126 -17.33 17.45 4.44
C LYS A 126 -17.39 16.26 3.47
N VAL A 127 -16.87 16.41 2.27
CA VAL A 127 -16.95 15.39 1.20
C VAL A 127 -15.58 14.86 0.76
N VAL A 128 -14.55 15.15 1.53
CA VAL A 128 -13.20 14.62 1.38
C VAL A 128 -12.71 13.96 2.67
#